data_de0134a74dc9b1b71bddc053e1bd6ad2
#
_entry.id   de0134a74dc9b1b71bddc053e1bd6ad2
#
_cell.length_a   1.000
_cell.length_b   1.000
_cell.length_c   1.000
_cell.angle_alpha   90.00
_cell.angle_beta   90.00
_cell.angle_gamma   90.00
#
_symmetry.space_group_name_H-M   'P 1'
#
loop_
_entity.id
_entity.type
_entity.pdbx_description
1 polymer ?
#
loop_
_entity_poly.entity_id
_entity_poly.type
_entity_poly.pdbx_seq_one_letter_code
_entity_poly.pdbx_strand_id
1 'polypeptide(L)'
;CNARLLVYSTPSELFWNSIDEQGEKAVFDLINYDITDAVVINDEAIKDKDTVRRIILDARAHGLPVITIGAQYPGCTQITFDYTAGFEKIVRHVIADHNVKNIHMIAGIKGNAFSEERIDVVRKVAAEYDVDFGNDDISYGEFWSVPTESAVEQLFVRRRRLPQAIICANDAMAITTVSVLKRHGIKIPENVIVTGFDGINEIRYSTPQITTCLCSSEHLARTVSDTIMQMLSGRAVPESVLVVPELQASESCGCTTSVKLNASEELSYINNSFNRYQNEEEHMFRMISRILECQDFSEVANVLDKYDFYDMVIALNPECTDRTFDPLRKHSDSVFSDLLKIIYNTNFPMH
;
A
#
# COMPACT_ATOMS: atom_id res chain seq x y z
N CYS A 1 -22.31 -9.78 11.72
CA CYS A 1 -22.78 -8.38 11.75
C CYS A 1 -23.41 -8.05 10.41
N ASN A 2 -24.60 -7.44 10.38
CA ASN A 2 -25.23 -7.02 9.13
C ASN A 2 -24.82 -5.55 8.88
N ALA A 3 -23.59 -5.35 8.43
CA ALA A 3 -23.02 -4.03 8.13
C ALA A 3 -22.90 -3.84 6.62
N ARG A 4 -23.05 -2.62 6.14
CA ARG A 4 -22.76 -2.21 4.76
C ARG A 4 -21.49 -1.38 4.78
N LEU A 5 -20.58 -1.67 3.85
CA LEU A 5 -19.37 -0.90 3.65
C LEU A 5 -19.55 -0.04 2.39
N LEU A 6 -19.41 1.27 2.53
CA LEU A 6 -19.30 2.21 1.41
C LEU A 6 -17.83 2.57 1.26
N VAL A 7 -17.26 2.35 0.08
CA VAL A 7 -15.84 2.62 -0.19
C VAL A 7 -15.74 3.80 -1.15
N TYR A 8 -15.06 4.85 -0.71
CA TYR A 8 -14.71 6.00 -1.55
C TYR A 8 -13.21 5.92 -1.81
N SER A 9 -12.82 5.75 -3.04
CA SER A 9 -11.41 5.64 -3.42
C SER A 9 -11.10 6.47 -4.65
N THR A 10 -9.87 6.96 -4.72
CA THR A 10 -9.32 7.60 -5.90
C THR A 10 -8.20 6.73 -6.45
N PRO A 11 -7.96 6.68 -7.76
CA PRO A 11 -6.83 5.98 -8.36
C PRO A 11 -5.50 6.70 -8.12
N SER A 12 -5.39 7.52 -7.11
CA SER A 12 -4.36 8.55 -6.88
C SER A 12 -2.97 8.02 -6.55
N GLU A 13 -2.41 7.16 -7.37
CA GLU A 13 -0.95 7.10 -7.52
C GLU A 13 -0.40 8.32 -8.28
N LEU A 14 -1.27 9.27 -8.64
CA LEU A 14 -0.96 10.43 -9.47
C LEU A 14 -0.09 11.41 -8.71
N PHE A 15 1.18 11.43 -9.07
CA PHE A 15 2.21 12.38 -8.62
C PHE A 15 2.10 13.78 -9.29
N TRP A 16 0.96 14.09 -9.92
CA TRP A 16 0.79 15.25 -10.75
C TRP A 16 -0.19 16.22 -10.12
N ASN A 17 0.26 17.44 -9.85
CA ASN A 17 -0.62 18.58 -9.58
C ASN A 17 -1.38 18.94 -10.87
N SER A 18 -2.36 18.14 -11.23
CA SER A 18 -3.16 18.34 -12.44
C SER A 18 -4.60 18.74 -12.09
N ILE A 19 -5.33 19.26 -13.06
CA ILE A 19 -6.77 19.54 -12.96
C ILE A 19 -7.54 18.27 -12.59
N ASP A 20 -7.05 17.11 -12.99
CA ASP A 20 -7.61 15.79 -12.68
C ASP A 20 -7.62 15.51 -11.17
N GLU A 21 -6.65 16.02 -10.41
CA GLU A 21 -6.59 15.85 -8.95
C GLU A 21 -7.79 16.49 -8.23
N GLN A 22 -8.31 17.60 -8.75
CA GLN A 22 -9.49 18.25 -8.15
C GLN A 22 -10.76 17.44 -8.38
N GLY A 23 -10.91 16.85 -9.56
CA GLY A 23 -12.01 15.94 -9.88
C GLY A 23 -12.01 14.68 -9.01
N GLU A 24 -10.83 14.09 -8.80
CA GLU A 24 -10.68 12.91 -7.94
C GLU A 24 -11.02 13.19 -6.48
N LYS A 25 -10.63 14.34 -5.95
CA LYS A 25 -10.97 14.74 -4.58
C LYS A 25 -12.48 14.90 -4.37
N ALA A 26 -13.23 15.25 -5.41
CA ALA A 26 -14.67 15.42 -5.34
C ALA A 26 -15.44 14.12 -5.02
N VAL A 27 -14.83 12.93 -5.17
CA VAL A 27 -15.44 11.67 -4.74
C VAL A 27 -15.74 11.68 -3.23
N PHE A 28 -14.94 12.37 -2.44
CA PHE A 28 -15.14 12.46 -1.00
C PHE A 28 -16.26 13.41 -0.59
N ASP A 29 -16.74 14.27 -1.50
CA ASP A 29 -17.91 15.12 -1.29
C ASP A 29 -19.22 14.34 -1.40
N LEU A 30 -19.15 13.10 -1.92
CA LEU A 30 -20.29 12.18 -1.99
C LEU A 30 -20.56 11.45 -0.67
N ILE A 31 -19.71 11.62 0.35
CA ILE A 31 -19.91 10.97 1.64
C ILE A 31 -21.19 11.53 2.30
N ASN A 32 -22.18 10.66 2.50
CA ASN A 32 -23.39 11.03 3.22
C ASN A 32 -23.26 10.65 4.70
N TYR A 33 -22.90 11.63 5.51
CA TYR A 33 -22.69 11.44 6.95
C TYR A 33 -23.98 11.16 7.73
N ASP A 34 -25.17 11.51 7.19
CA ASP A 34 -26.46 11.28 7.86
C ASP A 34 -26.88 9.81 7.91
N ILE A 35 -26.34 8.99 6.99
CA ILE A 35 -26.64 7.55 6.91
C ILE A 35 -25.44 6.68 7.30
N THR A 36 -24.36 7.30 7.74
CA THR A 36 -23.11 6.63 8.11
C THR A 36 -23.04 6.49 9.63
N ASP A 37 -22.62 5.32 10.13
CA ASP A 37 -22.43 5.08 11.57
C ASP A 37 -20.99 5.29 12.03
N ALA A 38 -20.00 5.14 11.16
CA ALA A 38 -18.58 5.34 11.45
C ALA A 38 -17.79 5.62 10.17
N VAL A 39 -16.67 6.32 10.29
CA VAL A 39 -15.76 6.63 9.18
C VAL A 39 -14.39 6.02 9.42
N VAL A 40 -13.85 5.32 8.41
CA VAL A 40 -12.49 4.79 8.40
C VAL A 40 -11.73 5.45 7.26
N ILE A 41 -10.59 6.04 7.57
CA ILE A 41 -9.75 6.74 6.61
C ILE A 41 -8.42 6.03 6.50
N ASN A 42 -8.09 5.52 5.31
CA ASN A 42 -6.72 5.08 5.02
C ASN A 42 -5.90 6.32 4.63
N ASP A 43 -5.15 6.86 5.58
CA ASP A 43 -4.38 8.09 5.41
C ASP A 43 -3.28 7.97 4.35
N GLU A 44 -2.70 6.78 4.20
CA GLU A 44 -1.65 6.53 3.21
C GLU A 44 -2.19 6.59 1.78
N ALA A 45 -3.47 6.23 1.58
CA ALA A 45 -4.13 6.27 0.29
C ALA A 45 -4.55 7.69 -0.13
N ILE A 46 -4.73 8.62 0.82
CA ILE A 46 -5.14 10.01 0.54
C ILE A 46 -3.95 10.94 0.77
N LYS A 47 -3.28 11.34 -0.31
CA LYS A 47 -2.07 12.19 -0.23
C LYS A 47 -2.37 13.61 0.25
N ASP A 48 -3.53 14.17 -0.13
CA ASP A 48 -3.96 15.48 0.30
C ASP A 48 -4.48 15.46 1.75
N LYS A 49 -3.62 15.92 2.65
CA LYS A 49 -3.92 15.94 4.09
C LYS A 49 -5.01 16.95 4.48
N ASP A 50 -5.27 17.95 3.65
CA ASP A 50 -6.37 18.89 3.89
C ASP A 50 -7.71 18.20 3.60
N THR A 51 -7.81 17.38 2.57
CA THR A 51 -8.96 16.51 2.32
C THR A 51 -9.20 15.57 3.50
N VAL A 52 -8.17 14.89 4.02
CA VAL A 52 -8.30 14.03 5.20
C VAL A 52 -8.85 14.80 6.40
N ARG A 53 -8.29 15.98 6.69
CA ARG A 53 -8.77 16.85 7.80
C ARG A 53 -10.21 17.26 7.62
N ARG A 54 -10.63 17.62 6.40
CA ARG A 54 -12.01 17.97 6.09
C ARG A 54 -12.95 16.81 6.38
N ILE A 55 -12.66 15.61 5.87
CA ILE A 55 -13.48 14.41 6.13
C ILE A 55 -13.61 14.14 7.65
N ILE A 56 -12.52 14.29 8.41
CA ILE A 56 -12.54 14.14 9.87
C ILE A 56 -13.45 15.17 10.53
N LEU A 57 -13.34 16.43 10.13
CA LEU A 57 -14.16 17.51 10.70
C LEU A 57 -15.65 17.31 10.42
N ASP A 58 -15.98 16.95 9.19
CA ASP A 58 -17.37 16.71 8.77
C ASP A 58 -17.97 15.50 9.50
N ALA A 59 -17.26 14.37 9.57
CA ALA A 59 -17.71 13.20 10.32
C ALA A 59 -17.95 13.53 11.81
N ARG A 60 -17.03 14.27 12.43
CA ARG A 60 -17.17 14.67 13.83
C ARG A 60 -18.30 15.66 14.08
N ALA A 61 -18.58 16.57 13.13
CA ALA A 61 -19.72 17.47 13.19
C ALA A 61 -21.06 16.70 13.23
N HIS A 62 -21.11 15.51 12.62
CA HIS A 62 -22.24 14.58 12.66
C HIS A 62 -22.18 13.59 13.85
N GLY A 63 -21.21 13.75 14.75
CA GLY A 63 -21.06 12.87 15.93
C GLY A 63 -20.55 11.47 15.62
N LEU A 64 -19.99 11.24 14.45
CA LEU A 64 -19.51 9.92 14.02
C LEU A 64 -18.15 9.59 14.61
N PRO A 65 -17.90 8.35 15.05
CA PRO A 65 -16.57 7.88 15.38
C PRO A 65 -15.71 7.81 14.11
N VAL A 66 -14.45 8.23 14.25
CA VAL A 66 -13.47 8.23 13.16
C VAL A 66 -12.26 7.39 13.52
N ILE A 67 -11.92 6.45 12.66
CA ILE A 67 -10.67 5.69 12.72
C ILE A 67 -9.78 6.13 11.56
N THR A 68 -8.50 6.33 11.84
CA THR A 68 -7.48 6.56 10.81
C THR A 68 -6.52 5.37 10.77
N ILE A 69 -6.25 4.85 9.58
CA ILE A 69 -5.20 3.86 9.32
C ILE A 69 -3.96 4.63 8.85
N GLY A 70 -2.84 4.48 9.56
CA GLY A 70 -1.61 5.21 9.29
C GLY A 70 -1.39 6.36 10.26
N ALA A 71 -1.53 7.61 9.82
CA ALA A 71 -1.23 8.78 10.65
C ALA A 71 -2.29 9.02 11.75
N GLN A 72 -1.81 9.64 12.85
CA GLN A 72 -2.67 10.05 13.95
C GLN A 72 -3.23 11.45 13.72
N TYR A 73 -4.53 11.62 14.00
CA TYR A 73 -5.22 12.89 13.95
C TYR A 73 -5.95 13.17 15.26
N PRO A 74 -6.01 14.44 15.72
CA PRO A 74 -6.68 14.80 16.96
C PRO A 74 -8.15 14.36 17.00
N GLY A 75 -8.52 13.63 18.05
CA GLY A 75 -9.88 13.14 18.26
C GLY A 75 -10.31 11.97 17.37
N CYS A 76 -9.37 11.32 16.70
CA CYS A 76 -9.54 10.06 15.99
C CYS A 76 -8.84 8.93 16.75
N THR A 77 -9.30 7.70 16.55
CA THR A 77 -8.53 6.52 16.94
C THR A 77 -7.64 6.10 15.78
N GLN A 78 -6.34 6.11 16.01
CA GLN A 78 -5.37 5.60 15.06
C GLN A 78 -5.29 4.07 15.17
N ILE A 79 -5.25 3.38 14.04
CA ILE A 79 -4.86 1.97 13.96
C ILE A 79 -3.76 1.87 12.91
N THR A 80 -2.59 1.35 13.30
CA THR A 80 -1.45 1.23 12.39
C THR A 80 -0.61 0.02 12.76
N PHE A 81 0.26 -0.42 11.85
CA PHE A 81 1.27 -1.41 12.19
C PHE A 81 2.38 -0.81 13.04
N ASP A 82 2.87 -1.60 14.00
CA ASP A 82 4.12 -1.33 14.68
C ASP A 82 5.28 -1.79 13.79
N TYR A 83 5.59 -0.97 12.77
CA TYR A 83 6.63 -1.28 11.79
C TYR A 83 8.00 -1.43 12.45
N THR A 84 8.29 -0.62 13.47
CA THR A 84 9.53 -0.66 14.24
C THR A 84 9.69 -2.00 14.96
N ALA A 85 8.67 -2.42 15.71
CA ALA A 85 8.71 -3.70 16.41
C ALA A 85 8.75 -4.90 15.44
N GLY A 86 8.05 -4.80 14.32
CA GLY A 86 8.10 -5.83 13.27
C GLY A 86 9.48 -5.95 12.64
N PHE A 87 10.10 -4.83 12.28
CA PHE A 87 11.44 -4.83 11.67
C PHE A 87 12.52 -5.28 12.66
N GLU A 88 12.38 -4.89 13.93
CA GLU A 88 13.27 -5.36 15.02
C GLU A 88 13.26 -6.90 15.15
N LYS A 89 12.10 -7.55 14.96
CA LYS A 89 12.02 -9.02 14.98
C LYS A 89 12.89 -9.66 13.90
N ILE A 90 12.88 -9.10 12.68
CA ILE A 90 13.70 -9.61 11.57
C ILE A 90 15.19 -9.45 11.89
N VAL A 91 15.59 -8.26 12.34
CA VAL A 91 17.00 -7.98 12.63
C VAL A 91 17.51 -8.88 13.74
N ARG A 92 16.71 -9.06 14.81
CA ARG A 92 17.04 -9.98 15.90
C ARG A 92 17.13 -11.42 15.42
N HIS A 93 16.21 -11.86 14.61
CA HIS A 93 16.24 -13.21 14.03
C HIS A 93 17.53 -13.46 13.23
N VAL A 94 17.93 -12.51 12.38
CA VAL A 94 19.17 -12.62 11.60
C VAL A 94 20.41 -12.64 12.50
N ILE A 95 20.50 -11.72 13.45
CA ILE A 95 21.71 -11.55 14.27
C ILE A 95 21.80 -12.60 15.36
N ALA A 96 20.70 -12.81 16.13
CA ALA A 96 20.73 -13.67 17.31
C ALA A 96 20.52 -15.14 16.94
N ASP A 97 19.48 -15.48 16.15
CA ASP A 97 19.13 -16.88 15.90
C ASP A 97 20.08 -17.52 14.88
N HIS A 98 20.59 -16.75 13.90
CA HIS A 98 21.55 -17.22 12.92
C HIS A 98 23.02 -16.86 13.24
N ASN A 99 23.27 -16.18 14.37
CA ASN A 99 24.60 -15.77 14.83
C ASN A 99 25.42 -15.02 13.74
N VAL A 100 24.76 -14.12 13.02
CA VAL A 100 25.37 -13.31 11.97
C VAL A 100 26.16 -12.16 12.57
N LYS A 101 27.39 -11.94 12.10
CA LYS A 101 28.31 -10.88 12.57
C LYS A 101 28.69 -9.85 11.52
N ASN A 102 28.33 -10.09 10.27
CA ASN A 102 28.59 -9.17 9.15
C ASN A 102 27.30 -9.01 8.34
N ILE A 103 26.67 -7.87 8.50
CA ILE A 103 25.39 -7.53 7.87
C ILE A 103 25.56 -6.37 6.91
N HIS A 104 24.69 -6.30 5.93
CA HIS A 104 24.51 -5.14 5.05
C HIS A 104 23.02 -4.83 4.95
N MET A 105 22.66 -3.57 5.02
CA MET A 105 21.28 -3.14 4.85
C MET A 105 21.06 -2.49 3.48
N ILE A 106 20.02 -2.92 2.79
CA ILE A 106 19.48 -2.17 1.66
C ILE A 106 18.27 -1.40 2.17
N ALA A 107 18.50 -0.13 2.47
CA ALA A 107 17.52 0.80 3.00
C ALA A 107 16.60 1.34 1.88
N GLY A 108 15.52 2.00 2.25
CA GLY A 108 14.62 2.66 1.31
C GLY A 108 15.20 3.96 0.73
N ILE A 109 14.40 5.02 0.71
CA ILE A 109 14.82 6.34 0.21
C ILE A 109 15.63 7.05 1.31
N LYS A 110 16.77 7.60 0.96
CA LYS A 110 17.63 8.34 1.89
C LYS A 110 16.91 9.57 2.46
N GLY A 111 16.92 9.70 3.80
CA GLY A 111 16.23 10.79 4.50
C GLY A 111 14.71 10.63 4.61
N ASN A 112 14.15 9.55 4.12
CA ASN A 112 12.75 9.22 4.34
C ASN A 112 12.56 8.64 5.74
N ALA A 113 11.53 9.08 6.47
CA ALA A 113 11.30 8.70 7.86
C ALA A 113 11.26 7.16 8.07
N PHE A 114 10.52 6.44 7.24
CA PHE A 114 10.45 4.98 7.31
C PHE A 114 11.80 4.28 7.06
N SER A 115 12.60 4.86 6.16
CA SER A 115 13.93 4.33 5.85
C SER A 115 14.90 4.55 7.01
N GLU A 116 14.93 5.75 7.57
CA GLU A 116 15.81 6.11 8.68
C GLU A 116 15.44 5.35 9.97
N GLU A 117 14.15 5.20 10.26
CA GLU A 117 13.67 4.40 11.38
C GLU A 117 14.14 2.95 11.30
N ARG A 118 14.06 2.32 10.12
CA ARG A 118 14.56 0.95 9.91
C ARG A 118 16.08 0.85 10.06
N ILE A 119 16.83 1.86 9.60
CA ILE A 119 18.27 1.95 9.81
C ILE A 119 18.59 2.02 11.31
N ASP A 120 17.86 2.83 12.06
CA ASP A 120 18.08 2.99 13.50
C ASP A 120 17.75 1.70 14.27
N VAL A 121 16.75 0.94 13.83
CA VAL A 121 16.48 -0.41 14.37
C VAL A 121 17.67 -1.34 14.15
N VAL A 122 18.25 -1.36 12.95
CA VAL A 122 19.44 -2.20 12.66
C VAL A 122 20.61 -1.77 13.54
N ARG A 123 20.90 -0.46 13.65
CA ARG A 123 21.96 0.07 14.52
C ARG A 123 21.78 -0.32 15.96
N LYS A 124 20.55 -0.17 16.49
CA LYS A 124 20.21 -0.53 17.87
C LYS A 124 20.50 -2.01 18.14
N VAL A 125 19.92 -2.89 17.31
CA VAL A 125 20.06 -4.33 17.52
C VAL A 125 21.51 -4.78 17.28
N ALA A 126 22.20 -4.27 16.26
CA ALA A 126 23.60 -4.57 16.00
C ALA A 126 24.47 -4.24 17.23
N ALA A 127 24.26 -3.06 17.83
CA ALA A 127 24.98 -2.64 19.03
C ALA A 127 24.71 -3.56 20.25
N GLU A 128 23.48 -4.06 20.41
CA GLU A 128 23.12 -4.98 21.50
C GLU A 128 23.86 -6.34 21.41
N TYR A 129 24.25 -6.75 20.19
CA TYR A 129 24.92 -8.03 19.92
C TYR A 129 26.38 -7.91 19.51
N ASP A 130 27.01 -6.74 19.73
CA ASP A 130 28.39 -6.44 19.35
C ASP A 130 28.69 -6.72 17.87
N VAL A 131 27.73 -6.39 16.99
CA VAL A 131 27.88 -6.44 15.54
C VAL A 131 28.27 -5.05 15.04
N ASP A 132 29.39 -4.96 14.33
CA ASP A 132 29.82 -3.71 13.72
C ASP A 132 28.90 -3.38 12.53
N PHE A 133 28.24 -2.21 12.58
CA PHE A 133 27.33 -1.74 11.56
C PHE A 133 27.43 -0.21 11.42
N GLY A 134 28.02 0.22 10.33
CA GLY A 134 28.28 1.63 10.02
C GLY A 134 27.60 2.10 8.73
N ASN A 135 27.92 3.34 8.35
CA ASN A 135 27.34 3.91 7.13
C ASN A 135 27.80 3.18 5.84
N ASP A 136 28.97 2.54 5.86
CA ASP A 136 29.49 1.76 4.73
C ASP A 136 28.71 0.43 4.55
N ASP A 137 27.94 0.04 5.58
CA ASP A 137 27.09 -1.16 5.55
C ASP A 137 25.65 -0.85 5.09
N ILE A 138 25.40 0.36 4.61
CA ILE A 138 24.09 0.80 4.15
C ILE A 138 24.18 1.16 2.65
N SER A 139 23.27 0.59 1.88
CA SER A 139 22.97 1.01 0.50
C SER A 139 21.49 1.40 0.42
N TYR A 140 21.12 2.19 -0.57
CA TYR A 140 19.75 2.66 -0.74
C TYR A 140 19.16 2.05 -2.02
N GLY A 141 18.04 1.34 -1.88
CA GLY A 141 17.28 0.71 -2.96
C GLY A 141 15.95 1.42 -3.24
N GLU A 142 15.71 2.57 -2.56
CA GLU A 142 14.57 3.48 -2.80
C GLU A 142 13.19 2.80 -2.77
N PHE A 143 13.08 1.63 -2.12
CA PHE A 143 11.91 0.74 -2.09
C PHE A 143 11.54 0.10 -3.45
N TRP A 144 12.34 0.27 -4.50
CA TRP A 144 12.05 -0.19 -5.86
C TRP A 144 13.13 -1.14 -6.39
N SER A 145 12.75 -1.94 -7.39
CA SER A 145 13.62 -2.97 -7.98
C SER A 145 14.86 -2.39 -8.66
N VAL A 146 14.72 -1.37 -9.51
CA VAL A 146 15.85 -0.85 -10.31
C VAL A 146 16.96 -0.22 -9.47
N PRO A 147 16.67 0.67 -8.49
CA PRO A 147 17.71 1.18 -7.59
C PRO A 147 18.32 0.06 -6.73
N THR A 148 17.53 -0.93 -6.30
CA THR A 148 18.02 -2.09 -5.54
C THR A 148 19.01 -2.92 -6.35
N GLU A 149 18.70 -3.22 -7.62
CA GLU A 149 19.61 -3.93 -8.50
C GLU A 149 20.97 -3.22 -8.57
N SER A 150 20.96 -1.90 -8.80
CA SER A 150 22.19 -1.10 -8.82
C SER A 150 22.94 -1.13 -7.48
N ALA A 151 22.21 -1.09 -6.35
CA ALA A 151 22.81 -1.14 -5.02
C ALA A 151 23.49 -2.50 -4.76
N VAL A 152 22.86 -3.62 -5.13
CA VAL A 152 23.42 -4.97 -4.96
C VAL A 152 24.62 -5.19 -5.89
N GLU A 153 24.54 -4.76 -7.16
CA GLU A 153 25.66 -4.83 -8.09
C GLU A 153 26.91 -4.08 -7.56
N GLN A 154 26.68 -2.92 -6.94
CA GLN A 154 27.78 -2.17 -6.32
C GLN A 154 28.44 -2.88 -5.15
N LEU A 155 27.74 -3.79 -4.43
CA LEU A 155 28.35 -4.59 -3.38
C LEU A 155 29.48 -5.49 -3.92
N PHE A 156 29.33 -6.06 -5.12
CA PHE A 156 30.36 -6.87 -5.75
C PHE A 156 31.58 -6.04 -6.15
N VAL A 157 31.37 -4.76 -6.48
CA VAL A 157 32.48 -3.86 -6.86
C VAL A 157 33.23 -3.34 -5.64
N ARG A 158 32.50 -2.97 -4.58
CA ARG A 158 33.06 -2.29 -3.41
C ARG A 158 33.65 -3.24 -2.37
N ARG A 159 33.10 -4.45 -2.26
CA ARG A 159 33.48 -5.40 -1.20
C ARG A 159 34.29 -6.57 -1.76
N ARG A 160 35.41 -6.86 -1.09
CA ARG A 160 36.18 -8.06 -1.36
C ARG A 160 35.47 -9.33 -0.89
N ARG A 161 34.54 -9.23 0.04
CA ARG A 161 33.79 -10.33 0.63
C ARG A 161 32.35 -9.89 0.86
N LEU A 162 31.40 -10.70 0.45
CA LEU A 162 29.98 -10.46 0.68
C LEU A 162 29.65 -10.48 2.19
N PRO A 163 28.62 -9.76 2.64
CA PRO A 163 28.09 -9.86 3.99
C PRO A 163 27.50 -11.27 4.22
N GLN A 164 27.39 -11.67 5.47
CA GLN A 164 26.70 -12.92 5.83
C GLN A 164 25.18 -12.79 5.66
N ALA A 165 24.64 -11.58 5.83
CA ALA A 165 23.23 -11.30 5.58
C ALA A 165 23.03 -9.92 4.94
N ILE A 166 22.03 -9.86 4.06
CA ILE A 166 21.50 -8.63 3.48
C ILE A 166 20.07 -8.46 4.01
N ILE A 167 19.85 -7.40 4.77
CA ILE A 167 18.56 -7.03 5.34
C ILE A 167 17.96 -5.95 4.43
N CYS A 168 16.90 -6.28 3.71
CA CYS A 168 16.20 -5.34 2.83
C CYS A 168 15.07 -4.64 3.59
N ALA A 169 14.88 -3.35 3.33
CA ALA A 169 13.83 -2.59 3.98
C ALA A 169 12.41 -3.03 3.56
N ASN A 170 12.24 -3.67 2.40
CA ASN A 170 10.97 -4.30 2.01
C ASN A 170 11.17 -5.56 1.18
N ASP A 171 10.07 -6.26 0.89
CA ASP A 171 10.08 -7.53 0.16
C ASP A 171 10.40 -7.36 -1.33
N ALA A 172 9.96 -6.29 -1.97
CA ALA A 172 10.27 -6.03 -3.38
C ALA A 172 11.79 -5.91 -3.61
N MET A 173 12.48 -5.23 -2.68
CA MET A 173 13.94 -5.16 -2.69
C MET A 173 14.58 -6.50 -2.37
N ALA A 174 14.00 -7.31 -1.48
CA ALA A 174 14.52 -8.64 -1.17
C ALA A 174 14.43 -9.58 -2.36
N ILE A 175 13.31 -9.60 -3.09
CA ILE A 175 13.12 -10.36 -4.34
C ILE A 175 14.18 -9.97 -5.36
N THR A 176 14.39 -8.67 -5.56
CA THR A 176 15.41 -8.15 -6.48
C THR A 176 16.81 -8.57 -6.05
N THR A 177 17.11 -8.45 -4.75
CA THR A 177 18.40 -8.88 -4.18
C THR A 177 18.67 -10.36 -4.45
N VAL A 178 17.69 -11.24 -4.18
CA VAL A 178 17.77 -12.68 -4.49
C VAL A 178 18.06 -12.91 -5.97
N SER A 179 17.36 -12.21 -6.86
CA SER A 179 17.55 -12.32 -8.30
C SER A 179 18.97 -11.94 -8.73
N VAL A 180 19.50 -10.82 -8.23
CA VAL A 180 20.88 -10.37 -8.54
C VAL A 180 21.91 -11.37 -8.01
N LEU A 181 21.81 -11.78 -6.75
CA LEU A 181 22.73 -12.74 -6.14
C LEU A 181 22.78 -14.06 -6.93
N LYS A 182 21.62 -14.57 -7.35
CA LYS A 182 21.53 -15.80 -8.18
C LYS A 182 22.21 -15.63 -9.54
N ARG A 183 22.09 -14.49 -10.20
CA ARG A 183 22.79 -14.21 -11.47
C ARG A 183 24.33 -14.27 -11.30
N HIS A 184 24.81 -13.91 -10.11
CA HIS A 184 26.23 -14.02 -9.76
C HIS A 184 26.63 -15.39 -9.19
N GLY A 185 25.74 -16.38 -9.22
CA GLY A 185 26.01 -17.74 -8.73
C GLY A 185 26.10 -17.84 -7.21
N ILE A 186 25.64 -16.85 -6.47
CA ILE A 186 25.63 -16.84 -5.02
C ILE A 186 24.44 -17.66 -4.52
N LYS A 187 24.72 -18.60 -3.62
CA LYS A 187 23.70 -19.44 -3.02
C LYS A 187 23.09 -18.78 -1.79
N ILE A 188 21.78 -18.86 -1.68
CA ILE A 188 20.97 -18.31 -0.59
C ILE A 188 20.22 -19.48 0.05
N PRO A 189 20.38 -19.74 1.34
CA PRO A 189 21.06 -18.91 2.36
C PRO A 189 22.56 -19.26 2.57
N GLU A 190 23.12 -20.25 1.92
CA GLU A 190 24.43 -20.85 2.28
C GLU A 190 25.57 -19.83 2.23
N ASN A 191 25.56 -18.89 1.30
CA ASN A 191 26.56 -17.84 1.20
C ASN A 191 26.11 -16.53 1.82
N VAL A 192 24.83 -16.19 1.66
CA VAL A 192 24.23 -14.92 2.13
C VAL A 192 22.79 -15.16 2.51
N ILE A 193 22.40 -14.77 3.72
CA ILE A 193 21.00 -14.67 4.14
C ILE A 193 20.37 -13.42 3.52
N VAL A 194 19.13 -13.53 3.07
CA VAL A 194 18.36 -12.37 2.57
C VAL A 194 17.03 -12.30 3.29
N THR A 195 16.67 -11.11 3.78
CA THR A 195 15.36 -10.87 4.40
C THR A 195 14.69 -9.65 3.81
N GLY A 196 13.36 -9.67 3.80
CA GLY A 196 12.50 -8.56 3.41
C GLY A 196 11.63 -8.07 4.57
N PHE A 197 10.58 -7.33 4.25
CA PHE A 197 9.57 -6.79 5.16
C PHE A 197 8.30 -6.46 4.36
N ASP A 198 7.15 -6.53 4.95
CA ASP A 198 5.77 -6.26 4.54
C ASP A 198 4.93 -7.55 4.39
N GLY A 199 5.49 -8.65 3.92
CA GLY A 199 4.79 -9.92 3.72
C GLY A 199 3.93 -9.94 2.45
N ILE A 200 4.44 -9.37 1.35
CA ILE A 200 3.72 -9.40 0.06
C ILE A 200 3.60 -10.83 -0.48
N ASN A 201 2.58 -11.08 -1.29
CA ASN A 201 2.32 -12.44 -1.78
C ASN A 201 3.45 -13.00 -2.66
N GLU A 202 4.14 -12.14 -3.38
CA GLU A 202 5.22 -12.48 -4.32
C GLU A 202 6.40 -13.20 -3.67
N ILE A 203 6.66 -12.98 -2.37
CA ILE A 203 7.76 -13.66 -1.65
C ILE A 203 7.57 -15.18 -1.57
N ARG A 204 6.32 -15.65 -1.61
CA ARG A 204 5.98 -17.07 -1.57
C ARG A 204 6.42 -17.81 -2.83
N TYR A 205 6.50 -17.09 -3.95
CA TYR A 205 6.90 -17.59 -5.26
C TYR A 205 8.39 -17.35 -5.56
N SER A 206 9.08 -16.67 -4.67
CA SER A 206 10.54 -16.55 -4.75
C SER A 206 11.19 -17.90 -4.43
N THR A 207 12.31 -18.17 -5.06
CA THR A 207 13.15 -19.35 -4.76
C THR A 207 14.54 -18.85 -4.42
N PRO A 208 15.03 -18.98 -3.18
CA PRO A 208 14.31 -19.45 -2.00
C PRO A 208 13.16 -18.53 -1.58
N GLN A 209 12.18 -19.07 -0.84
CA GLN A 209 11.12 -18.25 -0.22
C GLN A 209 11.72 -17.27 0.78
N ILE A 210 11.28 -16.02 0.72
CA ILE A 210 11.91 -14.94 1.49
C ILE A 210 11.38 -14.88 2.91
N THR A 211 12.29 -14.78 3.87
CA THR A 211 12.01 -14.45 5.27
C THR A 211 11.57 -13.00 5.37
N THR A 212 10.43 -12.75 6.01
CA THR A 212 9.82 -11.42 6.13
C THR A 212 9.09 -11.26 7.45
N CYS A 213 8.60 -10.05 7.75
CA CYS A 213 7.50 -9.83 8.69
C CYS A 213 6.22 -9.48 7.93
N LEU A 214 5.17 -10.23 8.24
CA LEU A 214 3.85 -10.06 7.63
C LEU A 214 3.07 -8.92 8.29
N CYS A 215 2.80 -7.88 7.53
CA CYS A 215 1.82 -6.85 7.85
C CYS A 215 0.44 -7.31 7.36
N SER A 216 -0.23 -8.16 8.16
CA SER A 216 -1.48 -8.79 7.77
C SER A 216 -2.63 -7.79 7.65
N SER A 217 -3.09 -7.53 6.42
CA SER A 217 -4.27 -6.70 6.16
C SER A 217 -5.55 -7.29 6.79
N GLU A 218 -5.65 -8.61 6.88
CA GLU A 218 -6.76 -9.28 7.57
C GLU A 218 -6.75 -8.97 9.07
N HIS A 219 -5.58 -9.04 9.71
CA HIS A 219 -5.46 -8.70 11.15
C HIS A 219 -5.78 -7.22 11.38
N LEU A 220 -5.27 -6.32 10.52
CA LEU A 220 -5.58 -4.90 10.57
C LEU A 220 -7.09 -4.66 10.42
N ALA A 221 -7.73 -5.26 9.42
CA ALA A 221 -9.16 -5.11 9.17
C ALA A 221 -10.02 -5.63 10.32
N ARG A 222 -9.65 -6.76 10.95
CA ARG A 222 -10.32 -7.26 12.16
C ARG A 222 -10.19 -6.28 13.31
N THR A 223 -8.98 -5.75 13.55
CA THR A 223 -8.75 -4.74 14.60
C THR A 223 -9.58 -3.49 14.36
N VAL A 224 -9.65 -2.99 13.12
CA VAL A 224 -10.52 -1.86 12.74
C VAL A 224 -11.99 -2.18 13.03
N SER A 225 -12.48 -3.33 12.59
CA SER A 225 -13.87 -3.75 12.78
C SER A 225 -14.23 -3.87 14.26
N ASP A 226 -13.39 -4.51 15.06
CA ASP A 226 -13.62 -4.69 16.49
C ASP A 226 -13.60 -3.33 17.24
N THR A 227 -12.71 -2.43 16.83
CA THR A 227 -12.63 -1.09 17.40
C THR A 227 -13.87 -0.27 17.07
N ILE A 228 -14.37 -0.30 15.83
CA ILE A 228 -15.65 0.35 15.45
C ILE A 228 -16.80 -0.16 16.31
N MET A 229 -16.91 -1.49 16.46
CA MET A 229 -17.99 -2.09 17.25
C MET A 229 -17.92 -1.68 18.72
N GLN A 230 -16.72 -1.51 19.28
CA GLN A 230 -16.53 -0.97 20.62
C GLN A 230 -16.99 0.48 20.71
N MET A 231 -16.56 1.33 19.77
CA MET A 231 -16.97 2.75 19.71
C MET A 231 -18.51 2.91 19.60
N LEU A 232 -19.13 2.17 18.68
CA LEU A 232 -20.58 2.20 18.48
C LEU A 232 -21.38 1.67 19.69
N SER A 233 -20.78 0.80 20.51
CA SER A 233 -21.37 0.34 21.78
C SER A 233 -21.09 1.28 22.96
N GLY A 234 -20.49 2.45 22.74
CA GLY A 234 -20.15 3.43 23.76
C GLY A 234 -19.00 3.03 24.67
N ARG A 235 -18.20 2.04 24.30
CA ARG A 235 -17.03 1.65 25.07
C ARG A 235 -15.87 2.59 24.78
N ALA A 236 -15.08 2.86 25.81
CA ALA A 236 -13.83 3.61 25.63
C ALA A 236 -12.83 2.79 24.81
N VAL A 237 -12.22 3.43 23.83
CA VAL A 237 -11.13 2.86 23.00
C VAL A 237 -9.87 3.71 23.17
N PRO A 238 -8.68 3.14 23.05
CA PRO A 238 -7.43 3.91 23.12
C PRO A 238 -7.32 4.85 21.90
N GLU A 239 -6.56 5.93 22.04
CA GLU A 239 -6.29 6.86 20.94
C GLU A 239 -5.46 6.23 19.83
N SER A 240 -4.62 5.24 20.17
CA SER A 240 -3.80 4.51 19.21
C SER A 240 -3.80 3.01 19.52
N VAL A 241 -3.96 2.20 18.48
CA VAL A 241 -3.89 0.74 18.50
C VAL A 241 -2.80 0.30 17.53
N LEU A 242 -1.78 -0.38 18.05
CA LEU A 242 -0.67 -0.89 17.27
C LEU A 242 -0.86 -2.38 16.96
N VAL A 243 -0.82 -2.72 15.68
CA VAL A 243 -0.84 -4.11 15.19
C VAL A 243 0.60 -4.54 14.92
N VAL A 244 1.12 -5.47 15.71
CA VAL A 244 2.51 -5.90 15.57
C VAL A 244 2.64 -6.91 14.44
N PRO A 245 3.48 -6.65 13.40
CA PRO A 245 3.75 -7.60 12.32
C PRO A 245 4.32 -8.93 12.83
N GLU A 246 4.05 -10.03 12.13
CA GLU A 246 4.46 -11.37 12.50
C GLU A 246 5.66 -11.83 11.68
N LEU A 247 6.71 -12.30 12.35
CA LEU A 247 7.87 -12.88 11.69
C LEU A 247 7.49 -14.19 10.98
N GLN A 248 7.76 -14.25 9.69
CA GLN A 248 7.69 -15.45 8.86
C GLN A 248 9.08 -15.84 8.41
N ALA A 249 9.77 -16.63 9.24
CA ALA A 249 11.06 -17.20 8.87
C ALA A 249 10.89 -18.24 7.76
N SER A 250 11.79 -18.24 6.78
CA SER A 250 11.67 -19.09 5.59
C SER A 250 13.05 -19.48 5.02
N GLU A 251 13.05 -20.03 3.81
CA GLU A 251 14.22 -20.62 3.17
C GLU A 251 15.39 -19.64 3.00
N SER A 252 15.12 -18.37 2.75
CA SER A 252 16.18 -17.37 2.47
C SER A 252 17.06 -17.04 3.68
N CYS A 253 16.66 -17.44 4.88
CA CYS A 253 17.52 -17.41 6.07
C CYS A 253 18.00 -18.82 6.53
N GLY A 254 17.52 -19.88 5.86
CA GLY A 254 17.83 -21.27 6.21
C GLY A 254 16.85 -21.91 7.17
N CYS A 255 15.76 -21.24 7.51
CA CYS A 255 14.68 -21.82 8.29
C CYS A 255 13.73 -22.65 7.42
N THR A 256 13.04 -23.59 8.06
CA THR A 256 11.96 -24.33 7.38
C THR A 256 10.74 -23.44 7.25
N THR A 257 10.22 -23.30 6.03
CA THR A 257 8.96 -22.58 5.81
C THR A 257 7.78 -23.34 6.34
N SER A 258 6.86 -22.66 7.01
CA SER A 258 5.55 -23.19 7.37
C SER A 258 4.57 -23.18 6.18
N VAL A 259 4.87 -22.43 5.14
CA VAL A 259 4.01 -22.28 3.96
C VAL A 259 4.43 -23.29 2.91
N LYS A 260 3.68 -24.40 2.81
CA LYS A 260 3.81 -25.35 1.70
C LYS A 260 3.00 -24.83 0.53
N LEU A 261 3.65 -24.41 -0.53
CA LEU A 261 2.99 -24.11 -1.78
C LEU A 261 2.66 -25.41 -2.51
N ASN A 262 1.42 -25.52 -2.99
CA ASN A 262 1.04 -26.53 -3.95
C ASN A 262 1.35 -25.97 -5.35
N ALA A 263 2.12 -26.67 -6.17
CA ALA A 263 2.47 -26.25 -7.52
C ALA A 263 1.25 -25.86 -8.39
N SER A 264 0.09 -26.47 -8.13
CA SER A 264 -1.17 -26.12 -8.79
C SER A 264 -1.70 -24.77 -8.35
N GLU A 265 -1.56 -24.42 -7.07
CA GLU A 265 -1.97 -23.12 -6.53
C GLU A 265 -1.04 -22.01 -7.05
N GLU A 266 0.25 -22.30 -7.13
CA GLU A 266 1.29 -21.41 -7.66
C GLU A 266 1.03 -21.07 -9.13
N LEU A 267 0.83 -22.09 -9.97
CA LEU A 267 0.48 -21.91 -11.38
C LEU A 267 -0.87 -21.19 -11.55
N SER A 268 -1.84 -21.51 -10.71
CA SER A 268 -3.14 -20.84 -10.73
C SER A 268 -3.03 -19.37 -10.36
N TYR A 269 -2.22 -19.04 -9.34
CA TYR A 269 -1.98 -17.63 -8.95
C TYR A 269 -1.30 -16.84 -10.08
N ILE A 270 -0.22 -17.40 -10.66
CA ILE A 270 0.52 -16.75 -11.75
C ILE A 270 -0.41 -16.54 -12.95
N ASN A 271 -1.15 -17.58 -13.35
CA ASN A 271 -2.09 -17.49 -14.46
C ASN A 271 -3.22 -16.50 -14.18
N ASN A 272 -3.78 -16.50 -12.96
CA ASN A 272 -4.84 -15.58 -12.60
C ASN A 272 -4.34 -14.14 -12.53
N SER A 273 -3.15 -13.91 -11.99
CA SER A 273 -2.52 -12.59 -11.95
C SER A 273 -2.22 -12.08 -13.37
N PHE A 274 -1.67 -12.92 -14.22
CA PHE A 274 -1.39 -12.58 -15.61
C PHE A 274 -2.67 -12.31 -16.41
N ASN A 275 -3.66 -13.19 -16.29
CA ASN A 275 -4.96 -13.02 -16.95
C ASN A 275 -5.71 -11.78 -16.44
N ARG A 276 -5.63 -11.52 -15.15
CA ARG A 276 -6.23 -10.32 -14.55
C ARG A 276 -5.58 -9.05 -15.11
N TYR A 277 -4.26 -9.00 -15.16
CA TYR A 277 -3.52 -7.87 -15.73
C TYR A 277 -3.87 -7.64 -17.21
N GLN A 278 -3.86 -8.70 -18.00
CA GLN A 278 -4.23 -8.62 -19.43
C GLN A 278 -5.71 -8.24 -19.63
N ASN A 279 -6.60 -8.79 -18.82
CA ASN A 279 -8.03 -8.46 -18.91
C ASN A 279 -8.31 -7.03 -18.46
N GLU A 280 -7.65 -6.53 -17.40
CA GLU A 280 -7.79 -5.16 -16.94
C GLU A 280 -7.31 -4.17 -18.00
N GLU A 281 -6.14 -4.39 -18.61
CA GLU A 281 -5.64 -3.55 -19.71
C GLU A 281 -6.57 -3.58 -20.94
N GLU A 282 -7.00 -4.76 -21.36
CA GLU A 282 -7.87 -4.91 -22.53
C GLU A 282 -9.27 -4.32 -22.28
N HIS A 283 -9.84 -4.53 -21.07
CA HIS A 283 -11.12 -3.94 -20.68
C HIS A 283 -11.04 -2.41 -20.63
N MET A 284 -10.01 -1.86 -19.99
CA MET A 284 -9.79 -0.42 -19.95
C MET A 284 -9.64 0.18 -21.34
N PHE A 285 -8.82 -0.43 -22.19
CA PHE A 285 -8.61 0.05 -23.55
C PHE A 285 -9.89 0.01 -24.39
N ARG A 286 -10.64 -1.09 -24.32
CA ARG A 286 -11.91 -1.25 -25.02
C ARG A 286 -12.97 -0.27 -24.51
N MET A 287 -13.05 -0.08 -23.20
CA MET A 287 -13.98 0.87 -22.59
C MET A 287 -13.67 2.29 -23.03
N ILE A 288 -12.42 2.75 -22.89
CA ILE A 288 -11.99 4.09 -23.30
C ILE A 288 -12.27 4.30 -24.79
N SER A 289 -11.92 3.33 -25.64
CA SER A 289 -12.15 3.43 -27.08
C SER A 289 -13.64 3.61 -27.40
N ARG A 290 -14.52 2.90 -26.71
CA ARG A 290 -15.98 3.04 -26.91
C ARG A 290 -16.54 4.34 -26.34
N ILE A 291 -16.04 4.81 -25.19
CA ILE A 291 -16.43 6.11 -24.62
C ILE A 291 -16.07 7.25 -25.58
N LEU A 292 -14.90 7.18 -26.21
CA LEU A 292 -14.47 8.17 -27.20
C LEU A 292 -15.33 8.20 -28.49
N GLU A 293 -16.06 7.12 -28.79
CA GLU A 293 -16.98 7.04 -29.92
C GLU A 293 -18.38 7.57 -29.56
N CYS A 294 -18.73 7.71 -28.29
CA CYS A 294 -20.05 8.16 -27.84
C CYS A 294 -20.33 9.60 -28.22
N GLN A 295 -21.58 9.87 -28.67
CA GLN A 295 -22.04 11.20 -29.08
C GLN A 295 -22.73 11.94 -27.92
N ASP A 296 -23.23 11.21 -26.93
CA ASP A 296 -23.93 11.75 -25.78
C ASP A 296 -23.72 10.88 -24.53
N PHE A 297 -24.17 11.39 -23.35
CA PHE A 297 -24.01 10.72 -22.07
C PHE A 297 -24.87 9.48 -21.88
N SER A 298 -25.96 9.34 -22.60
CA SER A 298 -26.79 8.12 -22.59
C SER A 298 -26.01 6.95 -23.21
N GLU A 299 -25.27 7.23 -24.27
CA GLU A 299 -24.38 6.25 -24.89
C GLU A 299 -23.21 5.87 -23.97
N VAL A 300 -22.62 6.84 -23.26
CA VAL A 300 -21.58 6.57 -22.25
C VAL A 300 -22.13 5.67 -21.14
N ALA A 301 -23.31 5.98 -20.59
CA ALA A 301 -23.96 5.15 -19.59
C ALA A 301 -24.18 3.72 -20.07
N ASN A 302 -24.65 3.55 -21.31
CA ASN A 302 -24.85 2.23 -21.92
C ASN A 302 -23.52 1.46 -22.15
N VAL A 303 -22.43 2.16 -22.42
CA VAL A 303 -21.11 1.53 -22.51
C VAL A 303 -20.69 1.01 -21.15
N LEU A 304 -20.79 1.82 -20.12
CA LEU A 304 -20.38 1.49 -18.75
C LEU A 304 -21.21 0.33 -18.18
N ASP A 305 -22.51 0.29 -18.45
CA ASP A 305 -23.41 -0.79 -18.00
C ASP A 305 -22.97 -2.17 -18.56
N LYS A 306 -22.38 -2.21 -19.76
CA LYS A 306 -21.88 -3.44 -20.39
C LYS A 306 -20.57 -3.98 -19.78
N TYR A 307 -19.87 -3.18 -18.99
CA TYR A 307 -18.60 -3.58 -18.40
C TYR A 307 -18.72 -3.99 -16.92
N ASP A 308 -19.96 -4.27 -16.44
CA ASP A 308 -20.26 -4.76 -15.08
C ASP A 308 -19.61 -3.93 -13.96
N PHE A 309 -19.55 -2.61 -14.11
CA PHE A 309 -19.16 -1.74 -13.00
C PHE A 309 -20.32 -1.68 -12.01
N TYR A 310 -20.23 -2.50 -10.98
CA TYR A 310 -21.17 -2.47 -9.86
C TYR A 310 -20.89 -1.25 -8.97
N ASP A 311 -21.94 -0.58 -8.54
CA ASP A 311 -21.90 0.51 -7.56
C ASP A 311 -21.13 1.78 -8.05
N MET A 312 -21.09 2.05 -9.34
CA MET A 312 -20.47 3.25 -9.88
C MET A 312 -21.46 4.43 -9.91
N VAL A 313 -21.00 5.57 -9.41
CA VAL A 313 -21.67 6.86 -9.59
C VAL A 313 -20.81 7.72 -10.51
N ILE A 314 -21.39 8.18 -11.62
CA ILE A 314 -20.72 9.15 -12.48
C ILE A 314 -21.38 10.50 -12.27
N ALA A 315 -20.60 11.44 -11.80
CA ALA A 315 -21.00 12.83 -11.67
C ALA A 315 -20.20 13.66 -12.69
N LEU A 316 -20.90 14.45 -13.49
CA LEU A 316 -20.27 15.36 -14.42
C LEU A 316 -20.45 16.81 -13.99
N ASN A 317 -19.39 17.56 -14.16
CA ASN A 317 -19.49 19.01 -14.09
C ASN A 317 -20.28 19.51 -15.32
N PRO A 318 -21.39 20.25 -15.16
CA PRO A 318 -22.15 20.80 -16.27
C PRO A 318 -21.32 21.66 -17.23
N GLU A 319 -20.25 22.28 -16.77
CA GLU A 319 -19.34 23.05 -17.63
C GLU A 319 -18.60 22.17 -18.65
N CYS A 320 -18.38 20.87 -18.35
CA CYS A 320 -17.79 19.91 -19.29
C CYS A 320 -18.75 19.56 -20.44
N THR A 321 -20.03 19.91 -20.35
CA THR A 321 -21.03 19.68 -21.40
C THR A 321 -21.15 20.84 -22.38
N ASP A 322 -20.52 21.97 -22.09
CA ASP A 322 -20.48 23.11 -23.00
C ASP A 322 -19.42 22.85 -24.09
N ARG A 323 -19.83 22.93 -25.38
CA ARG A 323 -18.94 22.79 -26.55
C ARG A 323 -17.86 23.87 -26.61
N THR A 324 -17.94 24.91 -25.78
CA THR A 324 -16.95 25.99 -25.63
C THR A 324 -15.97 25.73 -24.51
N PHE A 325 -16.06 24.59 -23.82
CA PHE A 325 -15.15 24.22 -22.72
C PHE A 325 -13.70 24.15 -23.21
N ASP A 326 -12.86 24.98 -22.61
CA ASP A 326 -11.42 24.96 -22.83
C ASP A 326 -10.75 24.28 -21.62
N PRO A 327 -10.24 23.04 -21.74
CA PRO A 327 -9.64 22.30 -20.65
C PRO A 327 -8.35 22.95 -20.12
N LEU A 328 -7.78 23.91 -20.83
CA LEU A 328 -6.56 24.61 -20.41
C LEU A 328 -6.85 25.92 -19.64
N ARG A 329 -8.11 26.32 -19.54
CA ARG A 329 -8.52 27.52 -18.84
C ARG A 329 -8.59 27.26 -17.33
N LYS A 330 -7.84 28.02 -16.53
CA LYS A 330 -7.94 27.99 -15.06
C LYS A 330 -9.31 28.46 -14.63
N HIS A 331 -10.09 27.57 -14.01
CA HIS A 331 -11.36 27.86 -13.35
C HIS A 331 -11.11 28.19 -11.88
N SER A 332 -11.88 29.11 -11.28
CA SER A 332 -11.72 29.46 -9.86
C SER A 332 -12.35 28.36 -8.98
N ASP A 333 -11.69 28.03 -7.87
CA ASP A 333 -11.99 26.94 -6.95
C ASP A 333 -13.43 26.94 -6.34
N SER A 334 -14.14 28.06 -6.43
CA SER A 334 -15.46 28.24 -5.79
C SER A 334 -16.64 27.73 -6.64
N VAL A 335 -16.42 27.29 -7.86
CA VAL A 335 -17.51 26.94 -8.80
C VAL A 335 -17.77 25.42 -8.85
N PHE A 336 -16.86 24.60 -8.32
CA PHE A 336 -16.92 23.15 -8.50
C PHE A 336 -17.92 22.42 -7.59
N SER A 337 -18.19 22.90 -6.37
CA SER A 337 -19.03 22.15 -5.42
C SER A 337 -20.54 22.18 -5.76
N ASP A 338 -21.01 23.22 -6.45
CA ASP A 338 -22.45 23.38 -6.71
C ASP A 338 -22.92 22.78 -8.04
N LEU A 339 -22.02 22.20 -8.83
CA LEU A 339 -22.26 21.86 -10.23
C LEU A 339 -22.20 20.37 -10.57
N LEU A 340 -22.06 19.48 -9.59
CA LEU A 340 -22.03 18.04 -9.87
C LEU A 340 -23.43 17.50 -10.13
N LYS A 341 -23.69 17.04 -11.34
CA LYS A 341 -24.92 16.33 -11.72
C LYS A 341 -24.61 14.83 -11.79
N ILE A 342 -25.29 14.04 -10.96
CA ILE A 342 -25.24 12.58 -11.06
C ILE A 342 -25.96 12.18 -12.35
N ILE A 343 -25.24 11.55 -13.27
CA ILE A 343 -25.78 11.11 -14.56
C ILE A 343 -25.91 9.58 -14.66
N TYR A 344 -25.23 8.86 -13.79
CA TYR A 344 -25.28 7.41 -13.73
C TYR A 344 -25.13 6.91 -12.31
N ASN A 345 -26.03 6.01 -11.90
CA ASN A 345 -25.96 5.35 -10.61
C ASN A 345 -26.66 3.98 -10.70
N THR A 346 -25.93 2.91 -10.47
CA THR A 346 -26.42 1.53 -10.54
C THR A 346 -27.37 1.16 -9.40
N ASN A 347 -27.31 1.84 -8.25
CA ASN A 347 -28.04 1.49 -7.03
C ASN A 347 -29.25 2.36 -6.72
N PHE A 348 -29.44 3.49 -7.40
CA PHE A 348 -30.57 4.39 -7.19
C PHE A 348 -31.33 4.58 -8.52
N PRO A 349 -32.60 4.17 -8.58
CA PRO A 349 -33.41 4.51 -9.74
C PRO A 349 -33.49 6.03 -9.88
N MET A 350 -33.10 6.54 -11.02
CA MET A 350 -33.23 7.96 -11.35
C MET A 350 -34.72 8.30 -11.41
N HIS A 351 -35.19 9.18 -10.57
CA HIS A 351 -36.52 9.82 -10.63
C HIS A 351 -36.41 11.16 -11.34
#